data_a5b1dbfdbe0e36db0d6f9fb9decd07b3
#
_entry.id   a5b1dbfdbe0e36db0d6f9fb9decd07b3
#
_cell.length_a   1.000
_cell.length_b   1.000
_cell.length_c   1.000
_cell.angle_alpha   90.00
_cell.angle_beta   90.00
_cell.angle_gamma   90.00
#
_symmetry.space_group_name_H-M   'P 1'
#
loop_
_entity.id
_entity.type
_entity.pdbx_description
1 polymer ?
#
loop_
_entity_poly.entity_id
_entity_poly.type
_entity_poly.pdbx_seq_one_letter_code
_entity_poly.pdbx_strand_id
1 'polypeptide(L)'
;MAIVSPSILSADFGKLGADCRMVLDAGAQMLHYDVMDGHFVPNISFGVPVLKSLHKALPDAFYDVHLMISHPLQYAEPFIKAGATLYNFHLECEDDIQATIDAVRALGCKVGLTIKPGTPAEALAPWLDQLDLVLVMSVEPGFGGQKFMPSALDKLRWLKAEREARGLSYLLEVDGGVDAATAPLCVEAGADVLVAGSAVFGAADPAAAVGALANL
;
A
#
# COMPACT_ATOMS: atom_id res chain seq x y z
N MET A 1 9.19 -11.64 10.95
CA MET A 1 7.80 -11.19 11.16
C MET A 1 7.52 -10.08 10.16
N ALA A 2 6.55 -10.30 9.30
CA ALA A 2 6.15 -9.31 8.30
C ALA A 2 5.13 -8.32 8.88
N ILE A 3 5.12 -7.09 8.38
CA ILE A 3 4.08 -6.10 8.64
C ILE A 3 2.86 -6.48 7.79
N VAL A 4 1.67 -6.56 8.39
CA VAL A 4 0.42 -6.84 7.68
C VAL A 4 -0.37 -5.55 7.51
N SER A 5 -0.72 -5.25 6.26
CA SER A 5 -1.48 -4.07 5.83
C SER A 5 -2.76 -4.53 5.10
N PRO A 6 -3.86 -4.88 5.80
CA PRO A 6 -5.08 -5.32 5.14
C PRO A 6 -5.66 -4.23 4.23
N SER A 7 -5.91 -4.59 2.94
CA SER A 7 -6.57 -3.67 2.00
C SER A 7 -8.06 -3.58 2.32
N ILE A 8 -8.46 -2.41 2.81
CA ILE A 8 -9.85 -2.15 3.19
C ILE A 8 -10.82 -2.06 2.00
N LEU A 9 -10.29 -2.08 0.79
CA LEU A 9 -11.10 -2.22 -0.43
C LEU A 9 -11.94 -3.52 -0.43
N SER A 10 -11.46 -4.55 0.30
CA SER A 10 -12.13 -5.84 0.43
C SER A 10 -13.03 -5.95 1.67
N ALA A 11 -13.10 -4.92 2.51
CA ALA A 11 -13.94 -4.89 3.71
C ALA A 11 -15.42 -4.62 3.37
N ASP A 12 -16.32 -4.84 4.31
CA ASP A 12 -17.72 -4.42 4.20
C ASP A 12 -17.86 -2.92 4.48
N PHE A 13 -18.10 -2.12 3.43
CA PHE A 13 -18.21 -0.67 3.55
C PHE A 13 -19.38 -0.22 4.43
N GLY A 14 -20.40 -1.08 4.62
CA GLY A 14 -21.52 -0.83 5.56
C GLY A 14 -21.09 -0.83 7.03
N LYS A 15 -19.95 -1.45 7.36
CA LYS A 15 -19.38 -1.53 8.72
C LYS A 15 -17.86 -1.32 8.76
N LEU A 16 -17.34 -0.56 7.80
CA LEU A 16 -15.92 -0.38 7.53
C LEU A 16 -15.08 -0.09 8.79
N GLY A 17 -15.54 0.78 9.67
CA GLY A 17 -14.83 1.11 10.92
C GLY A 17 -14.71 -0.08 11.88
N ALA A 18 -15.73 -0.95 11.94
CA ALA A 18 -15.69 -2.17 12.75
C ALA A 18 -14.74 -3.22 12.17
N ASP A 19 -14.76 -3.39 10.84
CA ASP A 19 -13.86 -4.31 10.14
C ASP A 19 -12.40 -3.88 10.26
N CYS A 20 -12.11 -2.56 10.14
CA CYS A 20 -10.77 -2.01 10.36
C CYS A 20 -10.28 -2.26 11.80
N ARG A 21 -11.12 -2.01 12.80
CA ARG A 21 -10.77 -2.28 14.20
C ARG A 21 -10.46 -3.74 14.42
N MET A 22 -11.28 -4.64 13.91
CA MET A 22 -11.11 -6.08 14.06
C MET A 22 -9.74 -6.55 13.53
N VAL A 23 -9.30 -6.09 12.36
CA VAL A 23 -7.98 -6.49 11.82
C VAL A 23 -6.82 -5.84 12.59
N LEU A 24 -6.98 -4.62 13.10
CA LEU A 24 -5.98 -3.98 13.96
C LEU A 24 -5.86 -4.71 15.31
N ASP A 25 -6.98 -5.06 15.94
CA ASP A 25 -7.00 -5.83 17.19
C ASP A 25 -6.41 -7.23 17.00
N ALA A 26 -6.45 -7.78 15.79
CA ALA A 26 -5.82 -9.05 15.41
C ALA A 26 -4.31 -8.93 15.13
N GLY A 27 -3.73 -7.72 15.18
CA GLY A 27 -2.29 -7.49 15.04
C GLY A 27 -1.85 -6.92 13.69
N ALA A 28 -2.77 -6.45 12.83
CA ALA A 28 -2.39 -5.65 11.66
C ALA A 28 -1.76 -4.33 12.13
N GLN A 29 -0.66 -3.95 11.50
CA GLN A 29 0.09 -2.74 11.88
C GLN A 29 -0.25 -1.53 11.01
N MET A 30 -0.82 -1.76 9.83
CA MET A 30 -1.25 -0.75 8.87
C MET A 30 -2.64 -1.06 8.34
N LEU A 31 -3.29 -0.08 7.74
CA LEU A 31 -4.49 -0.22 6.92
C LEU A 31 -4.18 0.31 5.53
N HIS A 32 -4.27 -0.54 4.51
CA HIS A 32 -4.06 -0.15 3.12
C HIS A 32 -5.34 0.46 2.54
N TYR A 33 -5.24 1.71 2.11
CA TYR A 33 -6.35 2.56 1.70
C TYR A 33 -6.27 2.86 0.20
N ASP A 34 -6.95 2.05 -0.63
CA ASP A 34 -6.91 2.10 -2.10
C ASP A 34 -7.79 3.21 -2.68
N VAL A 35 -7.19 4.29 -3.18
CA VAL A 35 -7.89 5.42 -3.83
C VAL A 35 -7.82 5.28 -5.34
N MET A 36 -8.98 5.32 -6.00
CA MET A 36 -9.12 5.16 -7.45
C MET A 36 -10.01 6.25 -8.02
N ASP A 37 -9.59 6.87 -9.15
CA ASP A 37 -10.25 8.04 -9.74
C ASP A 37 -11.07 7.75 -11.02
N GLY A 38 -11.04 6.50 -11.51
CA GLY A 38 -11.72 6.13 -12.77
C GLY A 38 -10.99 6.58 -14.04
N HIS A 39 -9.78 7.17 -13.91
CA HIS A 39 -8.94 7.61 -15.02
C HIS A 39 -7.63 6.82 -15.05
N PHE A 40 -6.85 6.86 -14.00
CA PHE A 40 -5.62 6.09 -13.86
C PHE A 40 -5.88 4.57 -13.89
N VAL A 41 -7.02 4.16 -13.31
CA VAL A 41 -7.56 2.79 -13.34
C VAL A 41 -9.06 2.83 -13.69
N PRO A 42 -9.62 1.77 -14.32
CA PRO A 42 -11.01 1.74 -14.76
C PRO A 42 -12.00 1.41 -13.61
N ASN A 43 -11.78 2.00 -12.44
CA ASN A 43 -12.61 1.82 -11.25
C ASN A 43 -12.58 3.08 -10.38
N ILE A 44 -13.61 3.29 -9.58
CA ILE A 44 -13.72 4.35 -8.58
C ILE A 44 -13.91 3.68 -7.23
N SER A 45 -13.14 4.08 -6.22
CA SER A 45 -13.27 3.53 -4.87
C SER A 45 -13.82 4.57 -3.88
N PHE A 46 -13.00 5.06 -3.00
CA PHE A 46 -13.35 6.03 -1.96
C PHE A 46 -12.25 7.10 -1.85
N GLY A 47 -12.59 8.23 -1.22
CA GLY A 47 -11.68 9.39 -1.15
C GLY A 47 -11.61 10.00 0.24
N VAL A 48 -11.16 11.24 0.30
CA VAL A 48 -10.90 12.03 1.52
C VAL A 48 -11.99 11.93 2.60
N PRO A 49 -13.32 11.99 2.29
CA PRO A 49 -14.35 11.94 3.33
C PRO A 49 -14.38 10.62 4.11
N VAL A 50 -14.11 9.49 3.45
CA VAL A 50 -14.09 8.17 4.08
C VAL A 50 -12.86 8.04 4.97
N LEU A 51 -11.67 8.45 4.50
CA LEU A 51 -10.45 8.47 5.31
C LEU A 51 -10.63 9.32 6.58
N LYS A 52 -11.18 10.53 6.43
CA LYS A 52 -11.47 11.43 7.56
C LYS A 52 -12.39 10.77 8.60
N SER A 53 -13.39 10.02 8.14
CA SER A 53 -14.33 9.32 9.03
C SER A 53 -13.65 8.15 9.75
N LEU A 54 -12.81 7.39 9.05
CA LEU A 54 -12.01 6.31 9.64
C LEU A 54 -11.00 6.85 10.64
N HIS A 55 -10.25 7.89 10.30
CA HIS A 55 -9.27 8.50 11.21
C HIS A 55 -9.93 9.05 12.48
N LYS A 56 -11.14 9.61 12.37
CA LYS A 56 -11.92 10.00 13.56
C LYS A 56 -12.28 8.80 14.46
N ALA A 57 -12.59 7.66 13.88
CA ALA A 57 -12.98 6.44 14.60
C ALA A 57 -11.77 5.65 15.13
N LEU A 58 -10.64 5.74 14.45
CA LEU A 58 -9.40 4.98 14.68
C LEU A 58 -8.20 5.94 14.56
N PRO A 59 -8.03 6.90 15.48
CA PRO A 59 -7.03 7.97 15.34
C PRO A 59 -5.58 7.49 15.42
N ASP A 60 -5.33 6.34 16.05
CA ASP A 60 -4.00 5.77 16.24
C ASP A 60 -3.60 4.78 15.12
N ALA A 61 -4.50 4.51 14.16
CA ALA A 61 -4.22 3.61 13.06
C ALA A 61 -3.21 4.23 12.08
N PHE A 62 -2.32 3.41 11.54
CA PHE A 62 -1.44 3.80 10.44
C PHE A 62 -2.19 3.63 9.11
N TYR A 63 -2.43 4.73 8.42
CA TYR A 63 -3.08 4.73 7.11
C TYR A 63 -2.04 4.85 6.00
N ASP A 64 -1.79 3.75 5.30
CA ASP A 64 -1.07 3.70 4.05
C ASP A 64 -2.04 4.02 2.91
N VAL A 65 -2.00 5.25 2.42
CA VAL A 65 -2.93 5.74 1.40
C VAL A 65 -2.31 5.54 0.03
N HIS A 66 -2.75 4.50 -0.65
CA HIS A 66 -2.33 4.10 -1.99
C HIS A 66 -3.20 4.77 -3.05
N LEU A 67 -2.58 5.65 -3.85
CA LEU A 67 -3.27 6.52 -4.80
C LEU A 67 -3.08 6.03 -6.24
N MET A 68 -4.05 5.31 -6.75
CA MET A 68 -4.21 4.93 -8.15
C MET A 68 -5.00 6.03 -8.89
N ILE A 69 -4.41 7.23 -8.97
CA ILE A 69 -5.02 8.44 -9.55
C ILE A 69 -4.05 9.16 -10.49
N SER A 70 -4.57 9.86 -11.48
CA SER A 70 -3.75 10.55 -12.49
C SER A 70 -2.96 11.72 -11.91
N HIS A 71 -3.55 12.49 -10.98
CA HIS A 71 -2.98 13.73 -10.44
C HIS A 71 -2.86 13.70 -8.91
N PRO A 72 -1.89 12.95 -8.32
CA PRO A 72 -1.73 12.85 -6.87
C PRO A 72 -1.31 14.17 -6.20
N LEU A 73 -0.56 15.05 -6.87
CA LEU A 73 -0.07 16.29 -6.28
C LEU A 73 -1.20 17.17 -5.72
N GLN A 74 -2.29 17.32 -6.46
CA GLN A 74 -3.43 18.15 -6.02
C GLN A 74 -4.19 17.61 -4.81
N TYR A 75 -4.04 16.30 -4.51
CA TYR A 75 -4.73 15.63 -3.41
C TYR A 75 -3.85 15.40 -2.18
N ALA A 76 -2.55 15.75 -2.22
CA ALA A 76 -1.63 15.54 -1.11
C ALA A 76 -2.13 16.21 0.18
N GLU A 77 -2.39 17.51 0.15
CA GLU A 77 -2.87 18.23 1.33
C GLU A 77 -4.24 17.73 1.85
N PRO A 78 -5.26 17.50 1.00
CA PRO A 78 -6.54 16.94 1.44
C PRO A 78 -6.44 15.60 2.16
N PHE A 79 -5.68 14.62 1.62
CA PHE A 79 -5.53 13.30 2.23
C PHE A 79 -4.69 13.35 3.50
N ILE A 80 -3.61 14.12 3.53
CA ILE A 80 -2.75 14.25 4.71
C ILE A 80 -3.53 14.90 5.86
N LYS A 81 -4.30 15.96 5.60
CA LYS A 81 -5.19 16.56 6.60
C LYS A 81 -6.33 15.64 7.06
N ALA A 82 -6.71 14.67 6.25
CA ALA A 82 -7.72 13.68 6.61
C ALA A 82 -7.18 12.53 7.47
N GLY A 83 -5.85 12.41 7.63
CA GLY A 83 -5.20 11.43 8.49
C GLY A 83 -4.30 10.42 7.77
N ALA A 84 -3.91 10.65 6.49
CA ALA A 84 -2.91 9.82 5.84
C ALA A 84 -1.59 9.84 6.62
N THR A 85 -1.07 8.67 6.98
CA THR A 85 0.23 8.52 7.67
C THR A 85 1.36 8.33 6.66
N LEU A 86 1.05 7.65 5.57
CA LEU A 86 1.90 7.45 4.41
C LEU A 86 1.09 7.83 3.16
N TYR A 87 1.67 8.64 2.29
CA TYR A 87 1.11 9.03 1.00
C TYR A 87 1.85 8.29 -0.11
N ASN A 88 1.22 7.26 -0.66
CA ASN A 88 1.82 6.31 -1.58
C ASN A 88 1.19 6.47 -2.97
N PHE A 89 1.95 6.97 -3.94
CA PHE A 89 1.44 7.28 -5.27
C PHE A 89 2.25 6.57 -6.37
N HIS A 90 1.70 6.48 -7.55
CA HIS A 90 2.32 5.76 -8.66
C HIS A 90 3.38 6.58 -9.39
N LEU A 91 4.49 5.93 -9.76
CA LEU A 91 5.51 6.49 -10.65
C LEU A 91 4.92 6.86 -12.03
N GLU A 92 3.87 6.15 -12.46
CA GLU A 92 3.20 6.32 -13.74
C GLU A 92 2.07 7.37 -13.72
N CYS A 93 1.98 8.19 -12.66
CA CYS A 93 1.04 9.32 -12.61
C CYS A 93 1.42 10.43 -13.61
N GLU A 94 0.51 11.38 -13.82
CA GLU A 94 0.71 12.48 -14.77
C GLU A 94 1.43 13.69 -14.14
N ASP A 95 1.59 13.72 -12.83
CA ASP A 95 2.26 14.80 -12.12
C ASP A 95 3.79 14.60 -12.08
N ASP A 96 4.52 15.69 -11.83
CA ASP A 96 5.96 15.63 -11.56
C ASP A 96 6.23 14.90 -10.23
N ILE A 97 7.04 13.85 -10.29
CA ILE A 97 7.33 12.99 -9.15
C ILE A 97 8.05 13.75 -8.03
N GLN A 98 9.08 14.55 -8.37
CA GLN A 98 9.84 15.29 -7.37
C GLN A 98 8.98 16.34 -6.69
N ALA A 99 8.18 17.09 -7.46
CA ALA A 99 7.27 18.08 -6.91
C ALA A 99 6.23 17.43 -5.96
N THR A 100 5.76 16.23 -6.28
CA THR A 100 4.83 15.49 -5.42
C THR A 100 5.50 15.03 -4.13
N ILE A 101 6.72 14.47 -4.21
CA ILE A 101 7.53 14.10 -3.03
C ILE A 101 7.74 15.31 -2.12
N ASP A 102 8.18 16.44 -2.69
CA ASP A 102 8.47 17.67 -1.94
C ASP A 102 7.21 18.22 -1.25
N ALA A 103 6.06 18.20 -1.92
CA ALA A 103 4.79 18.64 -1.36
C ALA A 103 4.35 17.77 -0.18
N VAL A 104 4.45 16.44 -0.30
CA VAL A 104 4.09 15.50 0.76
C VAL A 104 5.03 15.67 1.96
N ARG A 105 6.34 15.80 1.72
CA ARG A 105 7.35 16.03 2.76
C ARG A 105 7.13 17.36 3.50
N ALA A 106 6.82 18.43 2.77
CA ALA A 106 6.53 19.75 3.35
C ALA A 106 5.32 19.73 4.30
N LEU A 107 4.39 18.79 4.10
CA LEU A 107 3.23 18.56 4.97
C LEU A 107 3.53 17.61 6.15
N GLY A 108 4.77 17.12 6.28
CA GLY A 108 5.19 16.24 7.37
C GLY A 108 4.69 14.78 7.26
N CYS A 109 4.25 14.34 6.09
CA CYS A 109 3.78 12.99 5.83
C CYS A 109 4.91 12.10 5.27
N LYS A 110 4.84 10.80 5.52
CA LYS A 110 5.70 9.79 4.89
C LYS A 110 5.37 9.66 3.41
N VAL A 111 6.39 9.35 2.61
CA VAL A 111 6.26 9.22 1.15
C VAL A 111 6.47 7.78 0.72
N GLY A 112 5.51 7.23 -0.01
CA GLY A 112 5.62 5.98 -0.75
C GLY A 112 5.60 6.21 -2.25
N LEU A 113 6.31 5.38 -3.00
CA LEU A 113 6.25 5.36 -4.46
C LEU A 113 5.96 3.95 -4.96
N THR A 114 4.96 3.84 -5.82
CA THR A 114 4.43 2.57 -6.35
C THR A 114 4.79 2.39 -7.81
N ILE A 115 5.03 1.15 -8.24
CA ILE A 115 5.19 0.79 -9.65
C ILE A 115 4.20 -0.30 -10.08
N LYS A 116 3.66 -0.14 -11.29
CA LYS A 116 2.81 -1.15 -11.97
C LYS A 116 3.62 -2.41 -12.36
N PRO A 117 2.95 -3.54 -12.64
CA PRO A 117 3.63 -4.76 -13.08
C PRO A 117 4.51 -4.57 -14.32
N GLY A 118 4.10 -3.70 -15.25
CA GLY A 118 4.86 -3.41 -16.48
C GLY A 118 6.08 -2.50 -16.31
N THR A 119 6.20 -1.79 -15.18
CA THR A 119 7.29 -0.83 -14.92
C THR A 119 8.48 -1.54 -14.28
N PRO A 120 9.71 -1.42 -14.79
CA PRO A 120 10.90 -2.02 -14.19
C PRO A 120 11.24 -1.33 -12.86
N ALA A 121 11.78 -2.09 -11.88
CA ALA A 121 12.13 -1.57 -10.56
C ALA A 121 13.21 -0.49 -10.62
N GLU A 122 14.12 -0.58 -11.58
CA GLU A 122 15.21 0.37 -11.85
C GLU A 122 14.71 1.79 -12.13
N ALA A 123 13.47 1.94 -12.59
CA ALA A 123 12.85 3.24 -12.81
C ALA A 123 12.69 4.05 -11.50
N LEU A 124 12.69 3.39 -10.34
CA LEU A 124 12.63 4.03 -9.03
C LEU A 124 13.99 4.58 -8.54
N ALA A 125 15.10 4.16 -9.13
CA ALA A 125 16.47 4.44 -8.66
C ALA A 125 16.75 5.93 -8.33
N PRO A 126 16.22 6.92 -9.08
CA PRO A 126 16.43 8.35 -8.81
C PRO A 126 15.82 8.85 -7.48
N TRP A 127 14.81 8.17 -6.94
CA TRP A 127 14.05 8.65 -5.78
C TRP A 127 14.20 7.79 -4.52
N LEU A 128 14.84 6.60 -4.60
CA LEU A 128 14.90 5.62 -3.49
C LEU A 128 15.42 6.19 -2.17
N ASP A 129 16.32 7.18 -2.19
CA ASP A 129 16.86 7.84 -1.01
C ASP A 129 15.91 8.85 -0.35
N GLN A 130 14.80 9.16 -1.04
CA GLN A 130 13.78 10.08 -0.57
C GLN A 130 12.50 9.35 -0.09
N LEU A 131 12.44 8.02 -0.14
CA LEU A 131 11.22 7.27 0.13
C LEU A 131 11.24 6.62 1.51
N ASP A 132 10.07 6.54 2.14
CA ASP A 132 9.84 5.75 3.36
C ASP A 132 9.34 4.34 3.02
N LEU A 133 8.71 4.18 1.84
CA LEU A 133 8.17 2.92 1.37
C LEU A 133 8.20 2.84 -0.16
N VAL A 134 8.44 1.64 -0.68
CA VAL A 134 8.31 1.29 -2.09
C VAL A 134 7.30 0.17 -2.23
N LEU A 135 6.23 0.41 -2.99
CA LEU A 135 5.21 -0.58 -3.28
C LEU A 135 5.40 -1.20 -4.67
N VAL A 136 5.49 -2.52 -4.72
CA VAL A 136 5.49 -3.30 -5.95
C VAL A 136 4.12 -3.90 -6.18
N MET A 137 3.44 -3.49 -7.26
CA MET A 137 2.20 -4.13 -7.67
C MET A 137 2.48 -5.52 -8.24
N SER A 138 1.82 -6.53 -7.70
CA SER A 138 1.85 -7.91 -8.19
C SER A 138 0.57 -8.31 -8.94
N VAL A 139 -0.27 -7.32 -9.27
CA VAL A 139 -1.42 -7.38 -10.16
C VAL A 139 -1.56 -6.04 -10.88
N GLU A 140 -2.34 -5.97 -11.96
CA GLU A 140 -2.71 -4.67 -12.53
C GLU A 140 -3.61 -3.92 -11.54
N PRO A 141 -3.30 -2.64 -11.22
CA PRO A 141 -4.09 -1.87 -10.27
C PRO A 141 -5.53 -1.65 -10.77
N GLY A 142 -6.48 -1.49 -9.81
CA GLY A 142 -7.87 -1.16 -10.12
C GLY A 142 -8.92 -2.12 -9.56
N PHE A 143 -8.60 -3.39 -9.31
CA PHE A 143 -9.55 -4.38 -8.77
C PHE A 143 -8.87 -5.30 -7.76
N GLY A 144 -9.60 -5.66 -6.70
CA GLY A 144 -9.18 -6.70 -5.75
C GLY A 144 -9.38 -8.13 -6.29
N GLY A 145 -8.83 -9.12 -5.59
CA GLY A 145 -9.06 -10.55 -5.85
C GLY A 145 -8.40 -11.10 -7.11
N GLN A 146 -7.42 -10.41 -7.68
CA GLN A 146 -6.67 -10.85 -8.86
C GLN A 146 -5.59 -11.89 -8.48
N LYS A 147 -5.16 -12.67 -9.48
CA LYS A 147 -4.11 -13.66 -9.32
C LYS A 147 -2.73 -12.99 -9.26
N PHE A 148 -1.93 -13.37 -8.27
CA PHE A 148 -0.55 -12.94 -8.09
C PHE A 148 0.31 -13.14 -9.35
N MET A 149 1.08 -12.13 -9.73
CA MET A 149 2.04 -12.15 -10.83
C MET A 149 3.47 -12.38 -10.28
N PRO A 150 4.09 -13.55 -10.53
CA PRO A 150 5.41 -13.87 -9.95
C PRO A 150 6.56 -12.93 -10.34
N SER A 151 6.41 -12.17 -11.42
CA SER A 151 7.40 -11.15 -11.84
C SER A 151 7.64 -10.07 -10.79
N ALA A 152 6.71 -9.85 -9.85
CA ALA A 152 6.90 -8.95 -8.72
C ALA A 152 8.05 -9.39 -7.80
N LEU A 153 8.32 -10.71 -7.69
CA LEU A 153 9.38 -11.25 -6.83
C LEU A 153 10.77 -10.78 -7.27
N ASP A 154 11.02 -10.69 -8.58
CA ASP A 154 12.31 -10.23 -9.09
C ASP A 154 12.53 -8.74 -8.82
N LYS A 155 11.45 -7.94 -8.87
CA LYS A 155 11.50 -6.52 -8.49
C LYS A 155 11.78 -6.34 -7.01
N LEU A 156 11.14 -7.12 -6.14
CA LEU A 156 11.40 -7.10 -4.69
C LEU A 156 12.87 -7.45 -4.39
N ARG A 157 13.43 -8.49 -5.04
CA ARG A 157 14.84 -8.88 -4.88
C ARG A 157 15.80 -7.76 -5.31
N TRP A 158 15.52 -7.12 -6.45
CA TRP A 158 16.33 -6.02 -6.94
C TRP A 158 16.29 -4.82 -5.96
N LEU A 159 15.09 -4.42 -5.53
CA LEU A 159 14.91 -3.32 -4.58
C LEU A 159 15.55 -3.60 -3.23
N LYS A 160 15.48 -4.85 -2.74
CA LYS A 160 16.20 -5.27 -1.53
C LYS A 160 17.70 -5.10 -1.68
N ALA A 161 18.26 -5.57 -2.80
CA ALA A 161 19.69 -5.45 -3.08
C ALA A 161 20.15 -3.99 -3.20
N GLU A 162 19.37 -3.12 -3.86
CA GLU A 162 19.62 -1.68 -3.94
C GLU A 162 19.58 -1.00 -2.57
N ARG A 163 18.57 -1.34 -1.75
CA ARG A 163 18.44 -0.84 -0.38
C ARG A 163 19.69 -1.16 0.45
N GLU A 164 20.13 -2.42 0.40
CA GLU A 164 21.33 -2.88 1.11
C GLU A 164 22.62 -2.22 0.58
N ALA A 165 22.79 -2.20 -0.75
CA ALA A 165 24.00 -1.66 -1.39
C ALA A 165 24.18 -0.15 -1.14
N ARG A 166 23.06 0.60 -1.08
CA ARG A 166 23.06 2.06 -0.87
C ARG A 166 22.87 2.47 0.59
N GLY A 167 22.68 1.52 1.53
CA GLY A 167 22.43 1.80 2.95
C GLY A 167 21.14 2.56 3.21
N LEU A 168 20.09 2.29 2.42
CA LEU A 168 18.78 2.93 2.52
C LEU A 168 17.86 2.17 3.49
N SER A 169 16.76 2.80 3.92
CA SER A 169 15.88 2.28 4.97
C SER A 169 14.40 2.22 4.63
N TYR A 170 14.02 2.43 3.36
CA TYR A 170 12.62 2.30 2.95
C TYR A 170 12.08 0.89 3.18
N LEU A 171 10.79 0.80 3.50
CA LEU A 171 10.09 -0.49 3.55
C LEU A 171 9.75 -0.97 2.12
N LEU A 172 9.80 -2.29 1.92
CA LEU A 172 9.35 -2.93 0.69
C LEU A 172 7.96 -3.52 0.91
N GLU A 173 7.01 -3.04 0.15
CA GLU A 173 5.63 -3.48 0.19
C GLU A 173 5.25 -4.19 -1.11
N VAL A 174 4.32 -5.15 -1.01
CA VAL A 174 3.74 -5.85 -2.15
C VAL A 174 2.22 -5.88 -2.03
N ASP A 175 1.54 -5.54 -3.14
CA ASP A 175 0.08 -5.56 -3.23
C ASP A 175 -0.39 -6.31 -4.48
N GLY A 176 -1.33 -7.22 -4.26
CA GLY A 176 -2.02 -7.97 -5.29
C GLY A 176 -1.86 -9.49 -5.18
N GLY A 177 -2.97 -10.20 -4.89
CA GLY A 177 -2.98 -11.66 -4.81
C GLY A 177 -2.11 -12.24 -3.69
N VAL A 178 -1.87 -11.46 -2.63
CA VAL A 178 -1.13 -11.92 -1.44
C VAL A 178 -2.06 -12.75 -0.56
N ASP A 179 -1.67 -13.99 -0.33
CA ASP A 179 -2.37 -14.98 0.48
C ASP A 179 -1.38 -15.91 1.20
N ALA A 180 -1.87 -16.94 1.89
CA ALA A 180 -1.03 -17.89 2.62
C ALA A 180 -0.02 -18.66 1.73
N ALA A 181 -0.27 -18.75 0.41
CA ALA A 181 0.62 -19.44 -0.51
C ALA A 181 1.69 -18.51 -1.11
N THR A 182 1.33 -17.26 -1.37
CA THR A 182 2.20 -16.27 -2.04
C THR A 182 3.00 -15.41 -1.07
N ALA A 183 2.47 -15.14 0.14
CA ALA A 183 3.12 -14.31 1.14
C ALA A 183 4.53 -14.81 1.54
N PRO A 184 4.77 -16.12 1.78
CA PRO A 184 6.12 -16.62 2.07
C PRO A 184 7.13 -16.29 0.96
N LEU A 185 6.70 -16.36 -0.32
CA LEU A 185 7.55 -16.04 -1.48
C LEU A 185 7.91 -14.55 -1.51
N CYS A 186 6.96 -13.70 -1.14
CA CYS A 186 7.17 -12.24 -1.06
C CYS A 186 8.18 -11.88 0.04
N VAL A 187 8.03 -12.47 1.23
CA VAL A 187 8.95 -12.25 2.36
C VAL A 187 10.37 -12.75 2.01
N GLU A 188 10.50 -13.93 1.42
CA GLU A 188 11.78 -14.45 0.95
C GLU A 188 12.43 -13.50 -0.09
N ALA A 189 11.62 -12.94 -0.99
CA ALA A 189 12.08 -11.96 -1.98
C ALA A 189 12.45 -10.60 -1.38
N GLY A 190 12.09 -10.32 -0.12
CA GLY A 190 12.48 -9.12 0.62
C GLY A 190 11.35 -8.17 0.98
N ALA A 191 10.09 -8.56 0.81
CA ALA A 191 8.97 -7.75 1.28
C ALA A 191 8.96 -7.64 2.80
N ASP A 192 8.82 -6.42 3.30
CA ASP A 192 8.63 -6.10 4.72
C ASP A 192 7.15 -5.96 5.05
N VAL A 193 6.33 -5.49 4.09
CA VAL A 193 4.90 -5.21 4.23
C VAL A 193 4.10 -6.03 3.22
N LEU A 194 3.07 -6.71 3.72
CA LEU A 194 2.17 -7.56 2.94
C LEU A 194 0.77 -6.94 2.90
N VAL A 195 0.35 -6.50 1.71
CA VAL A 195 -1.03 -6.04 1.50
C VAL A 195 -1.91 -7.23 1.15
N ALA A 196 -2.90 -7.51 1.98
CA ALA A 196 -3.82 -8.61 1.79
C ALA A 196 -5.29 -8.14 1.93
N GLY A 197 -6.05 -8.20 0.85
CA GLY A 197 -7.47 -7.83 0.83
C GLY A 197 -8.38 -9.03 1.06
N SER A 198 -8.78 -9.69 -0.04
CA SER A 198 -9.71 -10.83 -0.01
C SER A 198 -9.22 -12.02 0.84
N ALA A 199 -7.91 -12.22 0.93
CA ALA A 199 -7.32 -13.26 1.78
C ALA A 199 -7.55 -13.03 3.28
N VAL A 200 -7.79 -11.77 3.69
CA VAL A 200 -8.15 -11.39 5.06
C VAL A 200 -9.66 -11.23 5.20
N PHE A 201 -10.26 -10.26 4.54
CA PHE A 201 -11.68 -9.92 4.73
C PHE A 201 -12.66 -10.97 4.17
N GLY A 202 -12.22 -11.81 3.23
CA GLY A 202 -12.98 -12.94 2.69
C GLY A 202 -12.77 -14.26 3.45
N ALA A 203 -11.86 -14.30 4.42
CA ALA A 203 -11.61 -15.50 5.21
C ALA A 203 -12.76 -15.80 6.17
N ALA A 204 -12.93 -17.09 6.51
CA ALA A 204 -13.90 -17.50 7.54
C ALA A 204 -13.56 -16.90 8.92
N ASP A 205 -12.27 -16.69 9.19
CA ASP A 205 -11.73 -16.02 10.38
C ASP A 205 -10.67 -15.01 9.94
N PRO A 206 -11.05 -13.73 9.72
CA PRO A 206 -10.13 -12.69 9.32
C PRO A 206 -9.00 -12.43 10.34
N ALA A 207 -9.29 -12.58 11.64
CA ALA A 207 -8.28 -12.38 12.68
C ALA A 207 -7.18 -13.45 12.61
N ALA A 208 -7.57 -14.72 12.42
CA ALA A 208 -6.60 -15.80 12.21
C ALA A 208 -5.79 -15.60 10.92
N ALA A 209 -6.41 -15.06 9.85
CA ALA A 209 -5.71 -14.77 8.60
C ALA A 209 -4.63 -13.68 8.78
N VAL A 210 -4.92 -12.60 9.51
CA VAL A 210 -3.93 -11.57 9.88
C VAL A 210 -2.79 -12.18 10.68
N GLY A 211 -3.09 -12.98 11.74
CA GLY A 211 -2.09 -13.63 12.57
C GLY A 211 -1.18 -14.58 11.78
N ALA A 212 -1.73 -15.31 10.81
CA ALA A 212 -0.94 -16.22 9.96
C ALA A 212 0.06 -15.46 9.08
N LEU A 213 -0.33 -14.30 8.52
CA LEU A 213 0.57 -13.46 7.70
C LEU A 213 1.64 -12.76 8.56
N ALA A 214 1.28 -12.30 9.76
CA ALA A 214 2.21 -11.60 10.65
C ALA A 214 3.32 -12.49 11.20
N ASN A 215 3.11 -13.82 11.24
CA ASN A 215 4.08 -14.78 11.73
C ASN A 215 5.10 -15.23 10.67
N LEU A 216 5.05 -14.69 9.47
CA LEU A 216 6.07 -14.89 8.43
C LEU A 216 7.25 -13.94 8.68
#